data_abab0cdd851d557d3dbd1e2a64a40329
#
_entry.id   abab0cdd851d557d3dbd1e2a64a40329
#
_cell.length_a   1.000
_cell.length_b   1.000
_cell.length_c   1.000
_cell.angle_alpha   90.00
_cell.angle_beta   90.00
_cell.angle_gamma   90.00
#
_symmetry.space_group_name_H-M   'P 1'
#
loop_
_entity.id
_entity.type
_entity.pdbx_description
1 polymer ?
#
loop_
_entity_poly.entity_id
_entity_poly.type
_entity_poly.pdbx_seq_one_letter_code
_entity_poly.pdbx_strand_id
1 'polypeptide(L)'
;MILHKFDVINHPVRMRIFQTLYGGPYSINQLSRLLPDVPRPSLYRHIHKMLDAGIIRVAATRHINGIEERFFTPVFGQIKLAEIRDEEGK
;
A
#
# COMPACT_ATOMS: atom_id res chain seq x y z
N MET A 1 17.31 14.55 1.74
CA MET A 1 17.05 13.54 2.75
C MET A 1 16.26 12.37 2.21
N ILE A 2 16.62 11.19 2.61
CA ILE A 2 15.99 9.98 2.11
C ILE A 2 14.98 9.48 3.12
N LEU A 3 13.75 9.27 2.65
CA LEU A 3 12.73 8.68 3.50
C LEU A 3 12.86 7.17 3.45
N HIS A 4 12.99 6.57 4.62
CA HIS A 4 12.99 5.13 4.71
C HIS A 4 11.59 4.59 4.52
N LYS A 5 11.50 3.36 4.02
CA LYS A 5 10.21 2.71 3.87
C LYS A 5 9.45 2.68 5.18
N PHE A 6 10.17 2.47 6.27
CA PHE A 6 9.53 2.46 7.57
C PHE A 6 8.90 3.81 7.90
N ASP A 7 9.55 4.90 7.54
CA ASP A 7 9.01 6.23 7.79
C ASP A 7 7.71 6.46 7.02
N VAL A 8 7.65 5.94 5.82
CA VAL A 8 6.45 6.10 5.01
C VAL A 8 5.30 5.28 5.60
N ILE A 9 5.58 4.04 5.99
CA ILE A 9 4.52 3.18 6.52
C ILE A 9 4.09 3.62 7.91
N ASN A 10 4.94 4.32 8.65
CA ASN A 10 4.67 4.70 10.03
C ASN A 10 3.74 5.92 10.08
N HIS A 11 2.51 5.70 9.63
CA HIS A 11 1.45 6.70 9.58
C HIS A 11 0.16 5.92 9.74
N PRO A 12 -0.73 6.30 10.67
CA PRO A 12 -1.89 5.47 10.98
C PRO A 12 -2.72 5.07 9.77
N VAL A 13 -2.99 6.02 8.87
CA VAL A 13 -3.80 5.71 7.69
C VAL A 13 -3.04 4.79 6.75
N ARG A 14 -1.76 5.07 6.53
CA ARG A 14 -0.98 4.24 5.62
C ARG A 14 -0.81 2.82 6.15
N MET A 15 -0.67 2.68 7.47
CA MET A 15 -0.63 1.34 8.05
C MET A 15 -1.92 0.59 7.82
N ARG A 16 -3.06 1.27 7.94
CA ARG A 16 -4.35 0.65 7.67
C ARG A 16 -4.47 0.23 6.22
N ILE A 17 -4.04 1.09 5.30
CA ILE A 17 -4.06 0.76 3.87
C ILE A 17 -3.19 -0.46 3.62
N PHE A 18 -1.97 -0.44 4.14
CA PHE A 18 -1.03 -1.53 3.92
C PHE A 18 -1.61 -2.86 4.41
N GLN A 19 -2.15 -2.86 5.62
CA GLN A 19 -2.74 -4.07 6.19
C GLN A 19 -3.94 -4.55 5.38
N THR A 20 -4.76 -3.61 4.94
CA THR A 20 -5.94 -3.95 4.14
C THR A 20 -5.54 -4.61 2.83
N LEU A 21 -4.46 -4.13 2.22
CA LEU A 21 -4.01 -4.65 0.94
C LEU A 21 -3.56 -6.11 1.02
N TYR A 22 -3.24 -6.61 2.20
CA TYR A 22 -2.91 -8.03 2.33
C TYR A 22 -4.10 -8.92 1.97
N GLY A 23 -5.32 -8.40 2.10
CA GLY A 23 -6.50 -9.16 1.70
C GLY A 23 -6.86 -8.99 0.24
N GLY A 24 -6.13 -8.14 -0.49
CA GLY A 24 -6.44 -7.85 -1.87
C GLY A 24 -5.75 -8.75 -2.86
N PRO A 25 -5.33 -8.19 -4.02
CA PRO A 25 -5.12 -6.76 -4.27
C PRO A 25 -6.40 -5.95 -4.39
N TYR A 26 -6.32 -4.68 -4.09
CA TYR A 26 -7.47 -3.78 -4.15
C TYR A 26 -7.13 -2.50 -4.90
N SER A 27 -8.13 -1.96 -5.58
CA SER A 27 -8.05 -0.65 -6.22
C SER A 27 -8.43 0.44 -5.21
N ILE A 28 -8.23 1.69 -5.61
CA ILE A 28 -8.65 2.80 -4.77
C ILE A 28 -10.16 2.79 -4.57
N ASN A 29 -10.91 2.40 -5.59
CA ASN A 29 -12.36 2.28 -5.44
C ASN A 29 -12.72 1.29 -4.34
N GLN A 30 -12.05 0.14 -4.34
CA GLN A 30 -12.30 -0.87 -3.32
C GLN A 30 -11.82 -0.41 -1.95
N LEU A 31 -10.65 0.21 -1.88
CA LEU A 31 -10.15 0.73 -0.62
C LEU A 31 -11.08 1.79 -0.06
N SER A 32 -11.66 2.60 -0.94
CA SER A 32 -12.60 3.63 -0.51
C SER A 32 -13.80 3.03 0.20
N ARG A 33 -14.24 1.85 -0.22
CA ARG A 33 -15.34 1.17 0.42
C ARG A 33 -14.93 0.47 1.70
N LEU A 34 -13.70 -0.04 1.74
CA LEU A 34 -13.20 -0.74 2.92
C LEU A 34 -12.74 0.21 4.01
N LEU A 35 -12.38 1.43 3.65
CA LEU A 35 -11.91 2.45 4.58
C LEU A 35 -12.76 3.70 4.38
N PRO A 36 -14.04 3.63 4.71
CA PRO A 36 -14.96 4.72 4.38
C PRO A 36 -14.69 6.01 5.15
N ASP A 37 -13.96 5.94 6.23
CA ASP A 37 -13.61 7.13 7.01
C ASP A 37 -12.43 7.89 6.40
N VAL A 38 -11.76 7.33 5.39
CA VAL A 38 -10.63 8.01 4.75
C VAL A 38 -11.13 8.65 3.47
N PRO A 39 -11.05 10.00 3.36
CA PRO A 39 -11.50 10.67 2.14
C PRO A 39 -10.71 10.19 0.93
N ARG A 40 -11.40 10.09 -0.20
CA ARG A 40 -10.79 9.59 -1.42
C ARG A 40 -9.53 10.39 -1.82
N PRO A 41 -9.53 11.72 -1.77
CA PRO A 41 -8.28 12.43 -2.10
C PRO A 41 -7.12 12.05 -1.21
N SER A 42 -7.39 11.76 0.07
CA SER A 42 -6.35 11.30 0.97
C SER A 42 -5.84 9.92 0.57
N LEU A 43 -6.75 9.03 0.17
CA LEU A 43 -6.34 7.71 -0.32
C LEU A 43 -5.37 7.84 -1.49
N TYR A 44 -5.69 8.71 -2.45
CA TYR A 44 -4.80 8.91 -3.59
C TYR A 44 -3.42 9.38 -3.15
N ARG A 45 -3.36 10.35 -2.24
CA ARG A 45 -2.08 10.87 -1.78
C ARG A 45 -1.26 9.80 -1.07
N HIS A 46 -1.92 9.03 -0.20
CA HIS A 46 -1.22 7.99 0.54
C HIS A 46 -0.73 6.88 -0.39
N ILE A 47 -1.57 6.46 -1.33
CA ILE A 47 -1.18 5.41 -2.27
C ILE A 47 0.01 5.86 -3.10
N HIS A 48 0.01 7.10 -3.59
CA HIS A 48 1.14 7.60 -4.37
C HIS A 48 2.42 7.60 -3.54
N LYS A 49 2.33 8.03 -2.29
CA LYS A 49 3.49 8.05 -1.44
C LYS A 49 4.02 6.64 -1.18
N MET A 50 3.12 5.69 -1.01
CA MET A 50 3.51 4.31 -0.77
C MET A 50 4.11 3.67 -2.03
N LEU A 51 3.58 4.00 -3.20
CA LEU A 51 4.17 3.53 -4.45
C LEU A 51 5.58 4.09 -4.64
N ASP A 52 5.74 5.39 -4.39
CA ASP A 52 7.05 6.04 -4.54
C ASP A 52 8.08 5.41 -3.61
N ALA A 53 7.66 5.02 -2.43
CA ALA A 53 8.55 4.40 -1.47
C ALA A 53 8.80 2.93 -1.77
N GLY A 54 8.05 2.34 -2.69
CA GLY A 54 8.24 0.95 -3.05
C GLY A 54 7.71 -0.05 -2.04
N ILE A 55 6.80 0.38 -1.16
CA ILE A 55 6.24 -0.55 -0.18
C ILE A 55 4.96 -1.21 -0.69
N ILE A 56 4.38 -0.67 -1.75
CA ILE A 56 3.31 -1.33 -2.48
C ILE A 56 3.63 -1.23 -3.97
N ARG A 57 2.96 -2.03 -4.76
CA ARG A 57 3.14 -2.01 -6.21
C ARG A 57 1.81 -2.29 -6.89
N VAL A 58 1.75 -2.00 -8.18
CA VAL A 58 0.58 -2.33 -8.99
C VAL A 58 0.65 -3.82 -9.31
N ALA A 59 -0.32 -4.56 -8.85
CA ALA A 59 -0.39 -6.01 -9.11
C ALA A 59 -1.12 -6.32 -10.40
N ALA A 60 -2.08 -5.48 -10.76
CA ALA A 60 -2.89 -5.69 -11.95
C ALA A 60 -3.51 -4.38 -12.39
N THR A 61 -3.85 -4.32 -13.67
CA THR A 61 -4.51 -3.15 -14.24
C THR A 61 -5.67 -3.66 -15.08
N ARG A 62 -6.79 -2.98 -15.00
CA ARG A 62 -7.97 -3.34 -15.77
C ARG A 62 -8.50 -2.12 -16.47
N HIS A 63 -8.93 -2.30 -17.71
CA HIS A 63 -9.52 -1.22 -18.50
C HIS A 63 -10.99 -1.53 -18.74
N ILE A 64 -11.85 -0.64 -18.27
CA ILE A 64 -13.29 -0.78 -18.47
C ILE A 64 -13.82 0.54 -19.01
N ASN A 65 -14.44 0.50 -20.18
CA ASN A 65 -15.03 1.68 -20.80
C ASN A 65 -14.03 2.84 -20.89
N GLY A 66 -12.79 2.51 -21.23
CA GLY A 66 -11.75 3.53 -21.39
C GLY A 66 -11.16 4.03 -20.10
N ILE A 67 -11.58 3.48 -18.97
CA ILE A 67 -11.06 3.89 -17.67
C ILE A 67 -10.11 2.84 -17.15
N GLU A 68 -8.92 3.28 -16.76
CA GLU A 68 -7.93 2.39 -16.20
C GLU A 68 -8.11 2.28 -14.69
N GLU A 69 -8.16 1.05 -14.20
CA GLU A 69 -8.26 0.79 -12.77
C GLU A 69 -7.07 -0.05 -12.37
N ARG A 70 -6.29 0.43 -11.41
CA ARG A 70 -5.10 -0.26 -10.92
C ARG A 70 -5.37 -0.88 -9.56
N PHE A 71 -4.82 -2.08 -9.37
CA PHE A 71 -4.98 -2.84 -8.13
C PHE A 71 -3.62 -2.98 -7.48
N PHE A 72 -3.55 -2.71 -6.20
CA PHE A 72 -2.30 -2.60 -5.48
C PHE A 72 -2.12 -3.75 -4.51
N THR A 73 -0.85 -4.09 -4.26
CA THR A 73 -0.50 -5.16 -3.33
C THR A 73 0.77 -4.75 -2.58
N PRO A 74 0.95 -5.27 -1.36
CA PRO A 74 2.18 -5.00 -0.64
C PRO A 74 3.38 -5.62 -1.33
N VAL A 75 4.55 -5.02 -1.14
CA VAL A 75 5.80 -5.57 -1.63
C VAL A 75 6.44 -6.30 -0.46
N PHE A 76 6.42 -7.62 -0.53
CA PHE A 76 6.96 -8.44 0.53
C PHE A 76 8.47 -8.35 0.60
N GLY A 77 8.99 -8.47 1.80
CA GLY A 77 10.42 -8.45 1.99
C GLY A 77 11.01 -7.05 2.01
N GLN A 78 10.20 -6.05 1.69
CA GLN A 78 10.67 -4.68 1.68
C GLN A 78 10.58 -4.02 3.05
N ILE A 79 9.72 -4.55 3.91
CA ILE A 79 9.52 -3.99 5.22
C ILE A 79 9.80 -5.06 6.25
N LYS A 80 10.90 -4.99 6.83
CA LYS A 80 11.26 -5.54 8.11
C LYS A 80 10.91 -6.96 8.44
N LEU A 81 10.02 -7.61 7.74
CA LEU A 81 9.73 -9.00 8.06
C LEU A 81 10.99 -9.84 8.01
N ALA A 82 11.79 -9.61 6.97
CA ALA A 82 13.05 -10.32 6.86
C ALA A 82 13.98 -9.95 7.99
N GLU A 83 14.01 -8.70 8.35
CA GLU A 83 14.90 -8.26 9.41
C GLU A 83 14.48 -8.81 10.74
N ILE A 84 13.19 -8.84 10.99
CA ILE A 84 12.70 -9.41 12.24
C ILE A 84 13.06 -10.88 12.30
N ARG A 85 12.89 -11.57 11.19
CA ARG A 85 13.19 -12.99 11.13
C ARG A 85 14.67 -13.26 11.35
N ASP A 86 15.50 -12.40 10.78
CA ASP A 86 16.95 -12.55 10.95
C ASP A 86 17.34 -12.46 12.40
N GLU A 87 16.75 -11.54 13.11
CA GLU A 87 17.08 -11.37 14.51
C GLU A 87 16.70 -12.58 15.32
N GLU A 88 15.62 -13.21 14.95
CA GLU A 88 15.17 -14.37 15.70
C GLU A 88 15.83 -15.63 15.27
N GLY A 89 15.95 -15.74 13.99
CA GLY A 89 16.41 -16.98 13.42
C GLY A 89 17.86 -17.11 13.45
N LYS A 90 18.40 -16.22 13.63
CA LYS A 90 19.64 -16.31 13.51
C LYS A 90 20.15 -17.12 13.85
#